data_2aec0cb106c09ad639e3b769bd1a9513
#
_entry.id   2aec0cb106c09ad639e3b769bd1a9513
#
_cell.length_a   1.000
_cell.length_b   1.000
_cell.length_c   1.000
_cell.angle_alpha   90.00
_cell.angle_beta   90.00
_cell.angle_gamma   90.00
#
_symmetry.space_group_name_H-M   'P 1'
#
loop_
_entity.id
_entity.type
_entity.pdbx_description
1 polymer ?
#
loop_
_entity_poly.entity_id
_entity_poly.type
_entity_poly.pdbx_seq_one_letter_code
_entity_poly.pdbx_strand_id
1 'polypeptide(L)'
;MISITSLWLPILIAAVIVFVASSVIHMAPLWHKSDYRGIPKEAEVVNALRPLGIPPGDYFVPWTEQRNMKSPEFQEKMKQGPVALVSILPNGPVVMGKPLALWFVYLLIVGTFTALLAAHTLPAGTPYPRVFKVVLTCSFMGYALALLQNSIWLRRSWGVTLKGCFDGLIYAALTAGTFGWLWPH
;
A
#
# COMPACT_ATOMS: atom_id res chain seq x y z
N MET A 1 17.30 6.69 27.12
CA MET A 1 16.68 6.77 25.79
C MET A 1 17.78 6.57 24.75
N ILE A 2 17.53 5.80 23.73
CA ILE A 2 18.47 5.58 22.64
C ILE A 2 18.37 6.76 21.66
N SER A 3 19.50 7.22 21.11
CA SER A 3 19.48 8.23 20.04
C SER A 3 18.93 7.59 18.76
N ILE A 4 18.05 8.30 18.04
CA ILE A 4 17.57 7.83 16.75
C ILE A 4 18.71 7.67 15.74
N THR A 5 19.75 8.48 15.86
CA THR A 5 20.93 8.40 15.00
C THR A 5 21.68 7.09 15.13
N SER A 6 21.61 6.40 16.29
CA SER A 6 22.20 5.06 16.45
C SER A 6 21.42 3.96 15.74
N LEU A 7 20.17 4.24 15.32
CA LEU A 7 19.28 3.29 14.62
C LEU A 7 19.28 3.44 13.09
N TRP A 8 20.19 4.27 12.52
CA TRP A 8 20.28 4.44 11.07
C TRP A 8 20.53 3.13 10.33
N LEU A 9 21.37 2.26 10.90
CA LEU A 9 21.73 0.99 10.30
C LEU A 9 20.55 0.00 10.25
N PRO A 10 19.83 -0.29 11.37
CA PRO A 10 18.62 -1.09 11.32
C PRO A 10 17.54 -0.51 10.39
N ILE A 11 17.38 0.81 10.31
CA ILE A 11 16.43 1.45 9.37
C ILE A 11 16.80 1.10 7.92
N LEU A 12 18.06 1.32 7.55
CA LEU A 12 18.53 1.11 6.18
C LEU A 12 18.47 -0.37 5.80
N ILE A 13 18.99 -1.27 6.65
CA ILE A 13 19.02 -2.70 6.37
C ILE A 13 17.60 -3.27 6.30
N ALA A 14 16.70 -2.88 7.20
CA ALA A 14 15.31 -3.29 7.13
C ALA A 14 14.65 -2.83 5.82
N ALA A 15 14.88 -1.58 5.40
CA ALA A 15 14.35 -1.08 4.14
C ALA A 15 14.87 -1.89 2.93
N VAL A 16 16.16 -2.23 2.89
CA VAL A 16 16.73 -3.07 1.82
C VAL A 16 16.13 -4.49 1.83
N ILE A 17 16.05 -5.12 2.99
CA ILE A 17 15.50 -6.49 3.12
C ILE A 17 14.02 -6.51 2.67
N VAL A 18 13.22 -5.56 3.14
CA VAL A 18 11.81 -5.47 2.77
C VAL A 18 11.64 -5.12 1.29
N PHE A 19 12.49 -4.25 0.73
CA PHE A 19 12.48 -3.93 -0.70
C PHE A 19 12.72 -5.18 -1.56
N VAL A 20 13.72 -5.98 -1.22
CA VAL A 20 14.00 -7.24 -1.93
C VAL A 20 12.85 -8.24 -1.74
N ALA A 21 12.39 -8.44 -0.51
CA ALA A 21 11.29 -9.36 -0.21
C ALA A 21 10.00 -8.96 -0.95
N SER A 22 9.65 -7.67 -0.95
CA SER A 22 8.48 -7.18 -1.68
C SER A 22 8.60 -7.39 -3.18
N SER A 23 9.79 -7.19 -3.75
CA SER A 23 10.05 -7.45 -5.17
C SER A 23 9.85 -8.92 -5.51
N VAL A 24 10.36 -9.84 -4.68
CA VAL A 24 10.16 -11.29 -4.86
C VAL A 24 8.68 -11.65 -4.78
N ILE A 25 7.95 -11.16 -3.78
CA ILE A 25 6.52 -11.46 -3.58
C ILE A 25 5.68 -10.98 -4.77
N HIS A 26 5.96 -9.77 -5.29
CA HIS A 26 5.20 -9.20 -6.40
C HIS A 26 5.60 -9.74 -7.78
N MET A 27 6.83 -10.22 -7.94
CA MET A 27 7.29 -10.88 -9.15
C MET A 27 6.91 -12.36 -9.20
N ALA A 28 6.61 -12.99 -8.06
CA ALA A 28 6.13 -14.39 -8.02
C ALA A 28 4.71 -14.46 -8.63
N PRO A 29 4.52 -15.21 -9.75
CA PRO A 29 3.31 -15.10 -10.58
C PRO A 29 2.05 -15.64 -9.91
N LEU A 30 2.14 -16.27 -8.75
CA LEU A 30 1.01 -16.99 -8.13
C LEU A 30 0.20 -16.13 -7.15
N TRP A 31 0.84 -15.22 -6.40
CA TRP A 31 0.21 -14.55 -5.27
C TRP A 31 -0.71 -13.39 -5.70
N HIS A 32 -0.20 -12.49 -6.56
CA HIS A 32 -0.93 -11.30 -6.98
C HIS A 32 -1.61 -11.41 -8.36
N LYS A 33 -1.50 -12.55 -9.03
CA LYS A 33 -2.08 -12.78 -10.38
C LYS A 33 -3.59 -12.49 -10.48
N SER A 34 -4.32 -12.71 -9.38
CA SER A 34 -5.77 -12.52 -9.35
C SER A 34 -6.23 -11.15 -8.86
N ASP A 35 -5.30 -10.21 -8.59
CA ASP A 35 -5.63 -8.90 -8.03
C ASP A 35 -6.29 -7.98 -9.05
N TYR A 36 -5.98 -8.18 -10.33
CA TYR A 36 -6.60 -7.50 -11.46
C TYR A 36 -7.17 -8.52 -12.44
N ARG A 37 -8.36 -8.24 -12.93
CA ARG A 37 -9.02 -9.04 -13.96
C ARG A 37 -9.15 -8.23 -15.23
N GLY A 38 -8.99 -8.87 -16.38
CA GLY A 38 -9.31 -8.24 -17.65
C GLY A 38 -10.80 -7.92 -17.72
N ILE A 39 -11.14 -6.77 -18.29
CA ILE A 39 -12.53 -6.39 -18.52
C ILE A 39 -13.08 -7.21 -19.71
N PRO A 40 -14.29 -7.79 -19.63
CA PRO A 40 -14.90 -8.45 -20.78
C PRO A 40 -15.02 -7.50 -21.96
N LYS A 41 -14.76 -8.00 -23.18
CA LYS A 41 -14.82 -7.22 -24.41
C LYS A 41 -13.91 -5.97 -24.39
N GLU A 42 -12.69 -6.13 -23.91
CA GLU A 42 -11.72 -5.06 -23.71
C GLU A 42 -11.59 -4.13 -24.92
N ALA A 43 -11.51 -4.69 -26.13
CA ALA A 43 -11.40 -3.91 -27.36
C ALA A 43 -12.58 -2.94 -27.58
N GLU A 44 -13.81 -3.38 -27.28
CA GLU A 44 -15.01 -2.53 -27.37
C GLU A 44 -14.95 -1.40 -26.34
N VAL A 45 -14.53 -1.71 -25.10
CA VAL A 45 -14.39 -0.72 -24.02
C VAL A 45 -13.32 0.31 -24.37
N VAL A 46 -12.14 -0.14 -24.80
CA VAL A 46 -11.04 0.77 -25.20
C VAL A 46 -11.46 1.67 -26.37
N ASN A 47 -12.15 1.12 -27.37
CA ASN A 47 -12.63 1.89 -28.52
C ASN A 47 -13.72 2.90 -28.14
N ALA A 48 -14.56 2.60 -27.14
CA ALA A 48 -15.55 3.52 -26.63
C ALA A 48 -14.94 4.67 -25.80
N LEU A 49 -13.91 4.36 -25.00
CA LEU A 49 -13.27 5.36 -24.13
C LEU A 49 -12.28 6.27 -24.86
N ARG A 50 -11.56 5.75 -25.87
CA ARG A 50 -10.50 6.50 -26.58
C ARG A 50 -10.97 7.83 -27.16
N PRO A 51 -12.12 7.92 -27.88
CA PRO A 51 -12.57 9.19 -28.47
C PRO A 51 -12.99 10.23 -27.41
N LEU A 52 -13.24 9.81 -26.16
CA LEU A 52 -13.66 10.73 -25.09
C LEU A 52 -12.50 11.60 -24.58
N GLY A 53 -11.25 11.24 -24.88
CA GLY A 53 -10.08 12.04 -24.51
C GLY A 53 -9.96 12.31 -23.01
N ILE A 54 -10.38 11.38 -22.15
CA ILE A 54 -10.40 11.57 -20.70
C ILE A 54 -8.96 11.72 -20.20
N PRO A 55 -8.60 12.84 -19.51
CA PRO A 55 -7.25 13.04 -19.01
C PRO A 55 -6.92 12.07 -17.86
N PRO A 56 -5.62 11.85 -17.52
CA PRO A 56 -5.24 11.09 -16.35
C PRO A 56 -5.83 11.67 -15.06
N GLY A 57 -6.40 10.81 -14.23
CA GLY A 57 -7.07 11.20 -12.98
C GLY A 57 -7.99 10.12 -12.45
N ASP A 58 -8.60 10.39 -11.30
CA ASP A 58 -9.56 9.50 -10.64
C ASP A 58 -10.98 10.01 -10.84
N TYR A 59 -11.87 9.11 -11.28
CA TYR A 59 -13.25 9.43 -11.66
C TYR A 59 -14.24 8.50 -10.96
N PHE A 60 -15.37 9.07 -10.56
CA PHE A 60 -16.54 8.32 -10.10
C PHE A 60 -17.63 8.35 -11.20
N VAL A 61 -18.18 7.19 -11.51
CA VAL A 61 -19.22 7.06 -12.57
C VAL A 61 -20.42 6.29 -11.99
N PRO A 62 -21.64 6.83 -12.12
CA PRO A 62 -22.01 8.19 -12.52
C PRO A 62 -21.62 9.23 -11.46
N TRP A 63 -21.30 10.45 -11.89
CA TRP A 63 -20.89 11.52 -11.00
C TRP A 63 -21.99 12.58 -10.84
N THR A 64 -22.04 13.18 -9.64
CA THR A 64 -22.85 14.37 -9.34
C THR A 64 -22.21 15.18 -8.21
N GLU A 65 -22.61 16.44 -8.07
CA GLU A 65 -22.23 17.24 -6.90
C GLU A 65 -22.89 16.70 -5.64
N GLN A 66 -22.22 16.89 -4.50
CA GLN A 66 -22.68 16.35 -3.20
C GLN A 66 -24.13 16.74 -2.85
N ARG A 67 -24.54 17.96 -3.17
CA ARG A 67 -25.91 18.45 -2.95
C ARG A 67 -26.98 17.65 -3.72
N ASN A 68 -26.62 17.05 -4.84
CA ASN A 68 -27.52 16.32 -5.72
C ASN A 68 -27.49 14.80 -5.52
N MET A 69 -26.68 14.28 -4.58
CA MET A 69 -26.55 12.84 -4.36
C MET A 69 -27.87 12.14 -3.99
N LYS A 70 -28.81 12.87 -3.41
CA LYS A 70 -30.14 12.34 -3.04
C LYS A 70 -31.21 12.64 -4.09
N SER A 71 -30.88 13.27 -5.22
CA SER A 71 -31.86 13.57 -6.26
C SER A 71 -32.40 12.29 -6.91
N PRO A 72 -33.69 12.22 -7.24
CA PRO A 72 -34.28 11.05 -7.92
C PRO A 72 -33.56 10.69 -9.22
N GLU A 73 -33.15 11.71 -9.96
CA GLU A 73 -32.41 11.53 -11.22
C GLU A 73 -31.06 10.82 -11.01
N PHE A 74 -30.28 11.26 -10.02
CA PHE A 74 -29.00 10.62 -9.71
C PHE A 74 -29.17 9.21 -9.17
N GLN A 75 -30.17 8.99 -8.32
CA GLN A 75 -30.49 7.66 -7.80
C GLN A 75 -30.88 6.70 -8.94
N GLU A 76 -31.58 7.19 -9.95
CA GLU A 76 -31.93 6.37 -11.11
C GLU A 76 -30.69 6.02 -11.95
N LYS A 77 -29.78 6.97 -12.21
CA LYS A 77 -28.48 6.70 -12.86
C LYS A 77 -27.66 5.66 -12.10
N MET A 78 -27.64 5.74 -10.76
CA MET A 78 -26.96 4.75 -9.91
C MET A 78 -27.57 3.35 -10.00
N LYS A 79 -28.91 3.23 -10.15
CA LYS A 79 -29.60 1.95 -10.32
C LYS A 79 -29.33 1.35 -11.72
N GLN A 80 -29.31 2.18 -12.74
CA GLN A 80 -29.06 1.73 -14.13
C GLN A 80 -27.61 1.28 -14.28
N GLY A 81 -26.65 1.92 -13.59
CA GLY A 81 -25.23 1.61 -13.68
C GLY A 81 -24.63 1.79 -15.06
N PRO A 82 -23.40 1.36 -15.32
CA PRO A 82 -22.49 0.81 -14.33
C PRO A 82 -22.03 1.84 -13.30
N VAL A 83 -21.83 1.42 -12.05
CA VAL A 83 -21.23 2.25 -11.00
C VAL A 83 -19.76 1.85 -10.87
N ALA A 84 -18.85 2.80 -11.01
CA ALA A 84 -17.43 2.52 -11.01
C ALA A 84 -16.59 3.65 -10.42
N LEU A 85 -15.46 3.28 -9.84
CA LEU A 85 -14.31 4.13 -9.61
C LEU A 85 -13.28 3.81 -10.68
N VAL A 86 -12.87 4.80 -11.46
CA VAL A 86 -12.00 4.62 -12.63
C VAL A 86 -10.77 5.50 -12.47
N SER A 87 -9.57 4.90 -12.46
CA SER A 87 -8.30 5.62 -12.52
C SER A 87 -7.77 5.55 -13.95
N ILE A 88 -7.68 6.69 -14.61
CA ILE A 88 -7.07 6.81 -15.95
C ILE A 88 -5.59 7.16 -15.75
N LEU A 89 -4.73 6.33 -16.30
CA LEU A 89 -3.29 6.51 -16.25
C LEU A 89 -2.77 7.22 -17.51
N PRO A 90 -1.60 7.88 -17.46
CA PRO A 90 -0.95 8.40 -18.65
C PRO A 90 -0.69 7.29 -19.67
N ASN A 91 -0.93 7.57 -20.96
CA ASN A 91 -0.61 6.66 -22.04
C ASN A 91 0.91 6.43 -22.12
N GLY A 92 1.32 5.21 -22.44
CA GLY A 92 2.72 4.87 -22.64
C GLY A 92 3.14 3.59 -21.92
N PRO A 93 4.41 3.21 -22.06
CA PRO A 93 4.95 2.03 -21.39
C PRO A 93 4.98 2.22 -19.88
N VAL A 94 4.77 1.12 -19.13
CA VAL A 94 4.90 1.12 -17.67
C VAL A 94 6.38 1.26 -17.29
N VAL A 95 6.74 2.40 -16.70
CA VAL A 95 8.11 2.68 -16.23
C VAL A 95 8.17 2.47 -14.72
N MET A 96 8.91 1.44 -14.27
CA MET A 96 8.96 1.04 -12.86
C MET A 96 9.95 1.85 -12.01
N GLY A 97 10.88 2.61 -12.60
CA GLY A 97 11.93 3.30 -11.84
C GLY A 97 11.40 4.24 -10.75
N LYS A 98 10.50 5.15 -11.11
CA LYS A 98 9.90 6.09 -10.14
C LYS A 98 9.06 5.38 -9.06
N PRO A 99 8.15 4.44 -9.38
CA PRO A 99 7.43 3.67 -8.36
C PRO A 99 8.35 2.94 -7.38
N LEU A 100 9.40 2.27 -7.88
CA LEU A 100 10.36 1.55 -7.02
C LEU A 100 11.14 2.50 -6.11
N ALA A 101 11.59 3.65 -6.62
CA ALA A 101 12.26 4.66 -5.81
C ALA A 101 11.34 5.20 -4.70
N LEU A 102 10.07 5.53 -5.02
CA LEU A 102 9.09 5.99 -4.04
C LEU A 102 8.76 4.90 -3.02
N TRP A 103 8.70 3.64 -3.45
CA TRP A 103 8.52 2.50 -2.54
C TRP A 103 9.68 2.40 -1.55
N PHE A 104 10.92 2.49 -2.01
CA PHE A 104 12.08 2.48 -1.12
C PHE A 104 12.08 3.64 -0.12
N VAL A 105 11.73 4.86 -0.56
CA VAL A 105 11.54 6.02 0.33
C VAL A 105 10.45 5.75 1.37
N TYR A 106 9.34 5.15 0.98
CA TYR A 106 8.27 4.77 1.91
C TYR A 106 8.77 3.79 2.98
N LEU A 107 9.58 2.79 2.61
CA LEU A 107 10.17 1.85 3.56
C LEU A 107 11.08 2.55 4.58
N LEU A 108 11.88 3.53 4.14
CA LEU A 108 12.68 4.36 5.03
C LEU A 108 11.82 5.20 5.97
N ILE A 109 10.71 5.76 5.50
CA ILE A 109 9.76 6.52 6.32
C ILE A 109 9.16 5.62 7.41
N VAL A 110 8.64 4.45 7.06
CA VAL A 110 8.08 3.51 8.04
C VAL A 110 9.16 3.06 9.05
N GLY A 111 10.36 2.74 8.58
CA GLY A 111 11.51 2.40 9.43
C GLY A 111 11.87 3.52 10.41
N THR A 112 11.85 4.76 9.95
CA THR A 112 12.16 5.95 10.77
C THR A 112 11.12 6.15 11.87
N PHE A 113 9.82 6.12 11.55
CA PHE A 113 8.76 6.25 12.57
C PHE A 113 8.79 5.10 13.57
N THR A 114 9.06 3.88 13.08
CA THR A 114 9.24 2.71 13.93
C THR A 114 10.43 2.88 14.88
N ALA A 115 11.57 3.37 14.37
CA ALA A 115 12.76 3.66 15.16
C ALA A 115 12.52 4.76 16.21
N LEU A 116 11.78 5.82 15.85
CA LEU A 116 11.39 6.88 16.79
C LEU A 116 10.60 6.31 17.97
N LEU A 117 9.57 5.51 17.71
CA LEU A 117 8.78 4.90 18.75
C LEU A 117 9.63 3.96 19.62
N ALA A 118 10.41 3.07 18.98
CA ALA A 118 11.24 2.10 19.68
C ALA A 118 12.31 2.79 20.56
N ALA A 119 12.98 3.82 20.06
CA ALA A 119 13.98 4.59 20.78
C ALA A 119 13.42 5.28 22.03
N HIS A 120 12.16 5.72 22.00
CA HIS A 120 11.50 6.34 23.15
C HIS A 120 10.99 5.34 24.19
N THR A 121 10.67 4.11 23.77
CA THR A 121 10.01 3.12 24.63
C THR A 121 10.95 2.04 25.15
N LEU A 122 12.08 1.82 24.49
CA LEU A 122 13.00 0.73 24.78
C LEU A 122 14.41 1.25 25.11
N PRO A 123 15.01 0.87 26.27
CA PRO A 123 16.39 1.19 26.56
C PRO A 123 17.38 0.32 25.74
N ALA A 124 18.65 0.70 25.74
CA ALA A 124 19.73 -0.14 25.26
C ALA A 124 19.77 -1.46 26.05
N GLY A 125 20.23 -2.53 25.42
CA GLY A 125 20.23 -3.87 26.03
C GLY A 125 18.85 -4.52 26.16
N THR A 126 17.80 -3.93 25.57
CA THR A 126 16.47 -4.57 25.59
C THR A 126 16.52 -5.92 24.85
N PRO A 127 16.01 -7.02 25.46
CA PRO A 127 16.03 -8.35 24.83
C PRO A 127 15.27 -8.38 23.49
N TYR A 128 15.82 -9.15 22.54
CA TYR A 128 15.27 -9.34 21.21
C TYR A 128 13.73 -9.50 21.15
N PRO A 129 13.08 -10.38 21.95
CA PRO A 129 11.63 -10.59 21.82
C PRO A 129 10.81 -9.33 22.15
N ARG A 130 11.32 -8.45 22.99
CA ARG A 130 10.64 -7.20 23.37
C ARG A 130 10.80 -6.16 22.26
N VAL A 131 12.01 -6.02 21.70
CA VAL A 131 12.25 -5.16 20.53
C VAL A 131 11.39 -5.62 19.37
N PHE A 132 11.41 -6.93 19.05
CA PHE A 132 10.63 -7.53 17.99
C PHE A 132 9.13 -7.19 18.11
N LYS A 133 8.52 -7.35 19.28
CA LYS A 133 7.08 -7.05 19.48
C LYS A 133 6.73 -5.60 19.21
N VAL A 134 7.52 -4.66 19.77
CA VAL A 134 7.25 -3.22 19.61
C VAL A 134 7.42 -2.81 18.14
N VAL A 135 8.52 -3.22 17.51
CA VAL A 135 8.82 -2.91 16.12
C VAL A 135 7.81 -3.56 15.17
N LEU A 136 7.46 -4.84 15.40
CA LEU A 136 6.43 -5.54 14.62
C LEU A 136 5.11 -4.77 14.64
N THR A 137 4.64 -4.40 15.81
CA THR A 137 3.36 -3.70 15.97
C THR A 137 3.37 -2.36 15.24
N CYS A 138 4.41 -1.55 15.44
CA CYS A 138 4.50 -0.22 14.82
C CYS A 138 4.63 -0.32 13.30
N SER A 139 5.54 -1.16 12.80
CA SER A 139 5.74 -1.30 11.36
C SER A 139 4.54 -1.96 10.65
N PHE A 140 3.83 -2.89 11.30
CA PHE A 140 2.60 -3.44 10.76
C PHE A 140 1.50 -2.37 10.61
N MET A 141 1.36 -1.47 11.57
CA MET A 141 0.45 -0.32 11.43
C MET A 141 0.80 0.53 10.20
N GLY A 142 2.08 0.78 9.98
CA GLY A 142 2.56 1.51 8.81
C GLY A 142 2.30 0.79 7.49
N TYR A 143 2.62 -0.51 7.41
CA TYR A 143 2.53 -1.25 6.15
C TYR A 143 1.11 -1.73 5.78
N ALA A 144 0.24 -1.99 6.74
CA ALA A 144 -0.96 -2.78 6.50
C ALA A 144 -2.29 -2.13 6.89
N LEU A 145 -2.41 -1.51 8.07
CA LEU A 145 -3.73 -1.14 8.59
C LEU A 145 -4.47 -0.12 7.72
N ALA A 146 -3.77 0.84 7.13
CA ALA A 146 -4.38 1.83 6.26
C ALA A 146 -4.97 1.22 4.96
N LEU A 147 -4.51 0.02 4.55
CA LEU A 147 -5.02 -0.66 3.36
C LEU A 147 -6.49 -1.06 3.49
N LEU A 148 -6.98 -1.30 4.72
CA LEU A 148 -8.38 -1.66 4.98
C LEU A 148 -9.35 -0.58 4.46
N GLN A 149 -8.94 0.69 4.48
CA GLN A 149 -9.74 1.82 4.00
C GLN A 149 -10.08 1.68 2.50
N ASN A 150 -9.21 1.04 1.71
CA ASN A 150 -9.47 0.81 0.29
C ASN A 150 -10.71 -0.09 0.06
N SER A 151 -10.90 -1.13 0.88
CA SER A 151 -12.10 -1.97 0.80
C SER A 151 -13.33 -1.29 1.41
N ILE A 152 -13.15 -0.51 2.48
CA ILE A 152 -14.26 0.17 3.17
C ILE A 152 -14.84 1.28 2.28
N TRP A 153 -14.02 2.18 1.78
CA TRP A 153 -14.46 3.37 1.07
C TRP A 153 -14.46 3.24 -0.45
N LEU A 154 -13.42 2.60 -1.01
CA LEU A 154 -13.25 2.48 -2.46
C LEU A 154 -13.81 1.15 -3.01
N ARG A 155 -14.46 0.34 -2.18
CA ARG A 155 -15.07 -0.94 -2.59
C ARG A 155 -14.10 -1.92 -3.26
N ARG A 156 -12.80 -1.76 -3.02
CA ARG A 156 -11.80 -2.72 -3.50
C ARG A 156 -12.09 -4.11 -2.92
N SER A 157 -11.81 -5.16 -3.69
CA SER A 157 -12.00 -6.54 -3.24
C SER A 157 -11.28 -6.81 -1.92
N TRP A 158 -11.99 -7.35 -0.93
CA TRP A 158 -11.41 -7.74 0.36
C TRP A 158 -10.28 -8.76 0.21
N GLY A 159 -10.37 -9.68 -0.78
CA GLY A 159 -9.30 -10.63 -1.05
C GLY A 159 -7.98 -9.95 -1.41
N VAL A 160 -8.01 -8.89 -2.23
CA VAL A 160 -6.82 -8.10 -2.59
C VAL A 160 -6.27 -7.35 -1.37
N THR A 161 -7.15 -6.72 -0.60
CA THR A 161 -6.74 -5.96 0.60
C THR A 161 -6.14 -6.88 1.67
N LEU A 162 -6.72 -8.05 1.92
CA LEU A 162 -6.20 -9.00 2.90
C LEU A 162 -4.85 -9.60 2.46
N LYS A 163 -4.64 -9.85 1.17
CA LYS A 163 -3.31 -10.21 0.66
C LYS A 163 -2.28 -9.12 0.95
N GLY A 164 -2.61 -7.86 0.65
CA GLY A 164 -1.73 -6.73 0.96
C GLY A 164 -1.46 -6.58 2.46
N CYS A 165 -2.44 -6.85 3.33
CA CYS A 165 -2.22 -6.89 4.79
C CYS A 165 -1.30 -8.04 5.20
N PHE A 166 -1.39 -9.19 4.56
CA PHE A 166 -0.50 -10.32 4.82
C PHE A 166 0.93 -10.01 4.37
N ASP A 167 1.10 -9.41 3.20
CA ASP A 167 2.41 -8.91 2.75
C ASP A 167 2.99 -7.90 3.73
N GLY A 168 2.15 -6.97 4.20
CA GLY A 168 2.52 -6.00 5.24
C GLY A 168 2.94 -6.65 6.56
N LEU A 169 2.36 -7.79 6.92
CA LEU A 169 2.79 -8.57 8.09
C LEU A 169 4.18 -9.19 7.88
N ILE A 170 4.46 -9.71 6.67
CA ILE A 170 5.79 -10.21 6.31
C ILE A 170 6.82 -9.08 6.40
N TYR A 171 6.52 -7.90 5.82
CA TYR A 171 7.42 -6.75 5.86
C TYR A 171 7.67 -6.27 7.30
N ALA A 172 6.63 -6.26 8.13
CA ALA A 172 6.74 -5.90 9.53
C ALA A 172 7.59 -6.91 10.32
N ALA A 173 7.45 -8.20 10.05
CA ALA A 173 8.26 -9.23 10.69
C ALA A 173 9.74 -9.14 10.30
N LEU A 174 10.03 -8.87 9.02
CA LEU A 174 11.40 -8.64 8.53
C LEU A 174 12.02 -7.39 9.17
N THR A 175 11.26 -6.29 9.24
CA THR A 175 11.67 -5.07 9.93
C THR A 175 11.95 -5.34 11.41
N ALA A 176 11.05 -6.03 12.09
CA ALA A 176 11.18 -6.36 13.51
C ALA A 176 12.37 -7.28 13.79
N GLY A 177 12.60 -8.26 12.93
CA GLY A 177 13.76 -9.14 13.01
C GLY A 177 15.07 -8.38 12.89
N THR A 178 15.14 -7.48 11.91
CA THR A 178 16.33 -6.64 11.65
C THR A 178 16.63 -5.72 12.84
N PHE A 179 15.61 -5.02 13.36
CA PHE A 179 15.78 -4.16 14.53
C PHE A 179 16.16 -4.95 15.80
N GLY A 180 15.53 -6.12 16.01
CA GLY A 180 15.87 -6.95 17.15
C GLY A 180 17.31 -7.48 17.10
N TRP A 181 17.80 -7.80 15.91
CA TRP A 181 19.17 -8.25 15.70
C TRP A 181 20.22 -7.15 15.85
N LEU A 182 19.91 -5.94 15.39
CA LEU A 182 20.81 -4.78 15.39
C LEU A 182 20.52 -3.79 16.53
N TRP A 183 19.76 -4.22 17.56
CA TRP A 183 19.41 -3.35 18.67
C TRP A 183 20.66 -2.99 19.49
N PRO A 184 20.88 -1.71 19.85
CA PRO A 184 22.01 -1.28 20.65
C PRO A 184 22.07 -1.97 22.03
N HIS A 185 23.25 -2.41 22.44
CA HIS A 185 23.54 -3.03 23.74
C HIS A 185 24.00 -2.00 24.78
#